data_d65486baa0ab583b2d55b7ccd873c1cb
#
_entry.id   d65486baa0ab583b2d55b7ccd873c1cb
#
_cell.length_a   1.000
_cell.length_b   1.000
_cell.length_c   1.000
_cell.angle_alpha   90.00
_cell.angle_beta   90.00
_cell.angle_gamma   90.00
#
_symmetry.space_group_name_H-M   'P 1'
#
loop_
_entity.id
_entity.type
_entity.pdbx_description
1 polymer ?
#
loop_
_entity_poly.entity_id
_entity_poly.type
_entity_poly.pdbx_seq_one_letter_code
_entity_poly.pdbx_strand_id
1 'polypeptide(L)'
;MLDFDYLCNDFVYREVEHTDLYKLNLKSLSDGEHKFFYELYDPFFEGVEDSVISKGDLGVEVTLIKHGELHQLNILVEGYVVATCDRCLSEMEVDIYSERDLVVKMGAAYNEESDEILIIPEKEGVLDLQWLLYEEAVLNLPVQRIHPEGECDPEMERLFKSLSVDSADEEQDGVEKDDEGIDLRWAALKKLKDNDK
;
A
#
# COMPACT_ATOMS: atom_id res chain seq x y z
N MET A 1 -12.85 17.35 46.06
CA MET A 1 -13.47 18.18 45.00
C MET A 1 -12.27 18.76 44.29
N LEU A 2 -11.76 18.00 43.30
CA LEU A 2 -10.54 18.34 42.57
C LEU A 2 -11.00 18.63 41.13
N ASP A 3 -10.94 19.90 40.78
CA ASP A 3 -11.22 20.41 39.43
C ASP A 3 -10.13 19.88 38.47
N PHE A 4 -10.54 19.06 37.51
CA PHE A 4 -9.74 18.68 36.37
C PHE A 4 -9.99 19.73 35.29
N ASP A 5 -9.19 20.79 35.27
CA ASP A 5 -9.09 21.68 34.13
C ASP A 5 -8.43 20.94 32.96
N TYR A 6 -9.26 20.45 32.06
CA TYR A 6 -8.88 20.00 30.74
C TYR A 6 -8.41 21.24 29.95
N LEU A 7 -7.11 21.39 29.84
CA LEU A 7 -6.51 22.32 28.88
C LEU A 7 -6.85 21.85 27.46
N CYS A 8 -7.97 22.34 26.95
CA CYS A 8 -8.30 22.35 25.55
C CYS A 8 -7.25 23.20 24.84
N ASN A 9 -6.27 22.54 24.23
CA ASN A 9 -5.32 23.23 23.37
C ASN A 9 -6.08 23.64 22.12
N ASP A 10 -6.36 24.95 21.99
CA ASP A 10 -6.95 25.57 20.81
C ASP A 10 -6.04 25.28 19.60
N PHE A 11 -6.27 24.18 18.93
CA PHE A 11 -5.76 23.94 17.59
C PHE A 11 -6.48 24.94 16.68
N VAL A 12 -5.82 26.04 16.38
CA VAL A 12 -6.21 26.97 15.33
C VAL A 12 -6.21 26.19 14.01
N TYR A 13 -7.38 25.75 13.59
CA TYR A 13 -7.62 25.28 12.22
C TYR A 13 -7.36 26.46 11.27
N ARG A 14 -6.10 26.62 10.86
CA ARG A 14 -5.81 27.32 9.62
C ARG A 14 -6.29 26.40 8.52
N GLU A 15 -7.07 26.91 7.58
CA GLU A 15 -7.28 26.28 6.28
C GLU A 15 -5.92 26.16 5.58
N VAL A 16 -5.18 25.10 5.89
CA VAL A 16 -3.99 24.69 5.16
C VAL A 16 -4.53 23.90 3.99
N GLU A 17 -4.18 24.26 2.77
CA GLU A 17 -4.47 23.42 1.61
C GLU A 17 -3.98 22.01 1.94
N HIS A 18 -4.81 20.99 1.73
CA HIS A 18 -4.57 19.59 2.13
C HIS A 18 -3.18 19.07 1.73
N THR A 19 -2.59 19.62 0.68
CA THR A 19 -1.27 19.27 0.16
C THR A 19 -0.09 19.69 1.03
N ASP A 20 -0.24 20.68 1.92
CA ASP A 20 0.88 21.16 2.76
C ASP A 20 0.97 20.44 4.12
N LEU A 21 -0.05 19.65 4.47
CA LEU A 21 -0.11 18.97 5.76
C LEU A 21 0.97 17.87 5.88
N TYR A 22 1.30 17.22 4.78
CA TYR A 22 2.24 16.08 4.74
C TYR A 22 3.65 16.47 4.32
N LYS A 23 3.98 17.78 4.29
CA LYS A 23 5.30 18.29 3.92
C LYS A 23 6.18 18.57 5.12
N LEU A 24 7.32 17.88 5.18
CA LEU A 24 8.34 18.10 6.21
C LEU A 24 9.48 18.95 5.65
N ASN A 25 9.72 20.11 6.26
CA ASN A 25 10.88 20.93 5.93
C ASN A 25 12.10 20.50 6.75
N LEU A 26 12.94 19.64 6.17
CA LEU A 26 14.09 19.06 6.84
C LEU A 26 15.19 20.08 7.16
N LYS A 27 15.25 21.19 6.42
CA LYS A 27 16.22 22.26 6.68
C LYS A 27 15.91 23.04 7.94
N SER A 28 14.64 23.19 8.27
CA SER A 28 14.21 23.97 9.43
C SER A 28 14.36 23.22 10.75
N LEU A 29 14.53 21.89 10.70
CA LEU A 29 14.69 21.07 11.89
C LEU A 29 16.11 21.17 12.45
N SER A 30 16.22 21.15 13.79
CA SER A 30 17.49 21.02 14.50
C SER A 30 18.01 19.58 14.44
N ASP A 31 19.29 19.37 14.75
CA ASP A 31 19.82 18.02 14.96
C ASP A 31 19.12 17.37 16.15
N GLY A 32 18.81 16.08 16.04
CA GLY A 32 18.12 15.29 17.04
C GLY A 32 16.94 14.49 16.49
N GLU A 33 16.14 13.97 17.41
CA GLU A 33 14.95 13.19 17.12
C GLU A 33 13.71 14.08 17.08
N HIS A 34 12.88 13.90 16.07
CA HIS A 34 11.60 14.58 15.88
C HIS A 34 10.51 13.56 15.58
N LYS A 35 9.37 13.67 16.22
CA LYS A 35 8.21 12.79 16.00
C LYS A 35 7.05 13.57 15.44
N PHE A 36 6.42 13.02 14.42
CA PHE A 36 5.25 13.56 13.76
C PHE A 36 4.16 12.49 13.73
N PHE A 37 2.92 12.91 13.99
CA PHE A 37 1.77 12.02 13.98
C PHE A 37 0.78 12.51 12.96
N TYR A 38 0.29 11.58 12.12
CA TYR A 38 -0.73 11.85 11.12
C TYR A 38 -1.85 10.84 11.27
N GLU A 39 -3.03 11.26 10.86
CA GLU A 39 -4.21 10.41 10.75
C GLU A 39 -4.68 10.50 9.31
N LEU A 40 -4.76 9.35 8.63
CA LEU A 40 -5.15 9.25 7.23
C LEU A 40 -6.58 8.73 7.17
N TYR A 41 -7.52 9.62 6.91
CA TYR A 41 -8.94 9.32 6.75
C TYR A 41 -9.36 9.35 5.27
N ASP A 42 -10.61 9.06 4.99
CA ASP A 42 -11.21 9.02 3.65
C ASP A 42 -10.75 10.16 2.72
N PRO A 43 -10.71 11.46 3.15
CA PRO A 43 -10.26 12.56 2.28
C PRO A 43 -8.82 12.43 1.78
N PHE A 44 -7.96 11.72 2.53
CA PHE A 44 -6.58 11.45 2.10
C PHE A 44 -6.56 10.53 0.88
N PHE A 45 -7.34 9.45 0.92
CA PHE A 45 -7.43 8.46 -0.15
C PHE A 45 -8.19 8.99 -1.38
N GLU A 46 -9.23 9.79 -1.17
CA GLU A 46 -9.97 10.48 -2.24
C GLU A 46 -9.09 11.48 -3.02
N GLY A 47 -8.08 12.04 -2.35
CA GLY A 47 -7.11 12.96 -2.96
C GLY A 47 -6.08 12.30 -3.87
N VAL A 48 -6.01 10.96 -3.89
CA VAL A 48 -5.08 10.20 -4.75
C VAL A 48 -5.81 9.71 -6.00
N GLU A 49 -5.33 10.12 -7.17
CA GLU A 49 -5.90 9.72 -8.46
C GLU A 49 -5.72 8.21 -8.67
N ASP A 50 -6.77 7.51 -9.14
CA ASP A 50 -6.80 6.06 -9.36
C ASP A 50 -6.46 5.22 -8.10
N SER A 51 -6.82 5.70 -6.92
CA SER A 51 -6.59 4.97 -5.66
C SER A 51 -7.28 3.62 -5.64
N VAL A 52 -6.53 2.58 -5.22
CA VAL A 52 -7.08 1.22 -4.97
C VAL A 52 -7.72 1.09 -3.59
N ILE A 53 -7.50 2.07 -2.72
CA ILE A 53 -8.11 2.20 -1.40
C ILE A 53 -9.23 3.21 -1.51
N SER A 54 -10.46 2.82 -1.14
CA SER A 54 -11.62 3.71 -1.20
C SER A 54 -11.74 4.59 0.04
N LYS A 55 -11.42 4.04 1.21
CA LYS A 55 -11.56 4.68 2.52
C LYS A 55 -10.58 4.04 3.50
N GLY A 56 -10.39 4.66 4.65
CA GLY A 56 -9.57 4.07 5.70
C GLY A 56 -9.44 4.96 6.92
N ASP A 57 -8.88 4.37 7.96
CA ASP A 57 -8.48 5.04 9.19
C ASP A 57 -7.14 4.46 9.61
N LEU A 58 -6.06 5.18 9.26
CA LEU A 58 -4.69 4.80 9.54
C LEU A 58 -4.02 5.83 10.43
N GLY A 59 -3.50 5.38 11.57
CA GLY A 59 -2.56 6.13 12.38
C GLY A 59 -1.15 6.00 11.83
N VAL A 60 -0.44 7.12 11.74
CA VAL A 60 0.95 7.15 11.27
C VAL A 60 1.84 7.87 12.27
N GLU A 61 2.91 7.20 12.69
CA GLU A 61 4.01 7.82 13.43
C GLU A 61 5.25 7.90 12.54
N VAL A 62 5.75 9.10 12.32
CA VAL A 62 7.01 9.34 11.59
C VAL A 62 8.05 9.82 12.57
N THR A 63 9.06 9.02 12.82
CA THR A 63 10.23 9.37 13.63
C THR A 63 11.38 9.77 12.72
N LEU A 64 11.79 11.04 12.77
CA LEU A 64 12.93 11.58 12.03
C LEU A 64 14.11 11.80 12.97
N ILE A 65 15.25 11.21 12.64
CA ILE A 65 16.52 11.43 13.32
C ILE A 65 17.46 12.19 12.38
N LYS A 66 17.78 13.44 12.76
CA LYS A 66 18.69 14.30 11.98
C LYS A 66 20.08 14.36 12.60
N HIS A 67 21.09 14.06 11.81
CA HIS A 67 22.50 14.23 12.15
C HIS A 67 23.22 14.94 10.98
N GLY A 68 23.29 16.28 11.06
CA GLY A 68 23.86 17.11 10.01
C GLY A 68 23.07 16.97 8.70
N GLU A 69 23.71 16.40 7.67
CA GLU A 69 23.10 16.18 6.35
C GLU A 69 22.38 14.82 6.24
N LEU A 70 22.53 13.94 7.24
CA LEU A 70 21.88 12.64 7.25
C LEU A 70 20.54 12.74 7.96
N HIS A 71 19.50 12.26 7.29
CA HIS A 71 18.14 12.19 7.82
C HIS A 71 17.68 10.74 7.76
N GLN A 72 17.44 10.14 8.91
CA GLN A 72 16.87 8.80 9.03
C GLN A 72 15.41 8.93 9.41
N LEU A 73 14.52 8.29 8.65
CA LEU A 73 13.09 8.21 8.94
C LEU A 73 12.73 6.78 9.30
N ASN A 74 11.95 6.64 10.35
CA ASN A 74 11.17 5.44 10.60
C ASN A 74 9.70 5.82 10.48
N ILE A 75 8.95 5.09 9.67
CA ILE A 75 7.52 5.31 9.42
C ILE A 75 6.78 4.07 9.92
N LEU A 76 5.93 4.26 10.91
CA LEU A 76 5.03 3.24 11.43
C LEU A 76 3.61 3.60 10.99
N VAL A 77 2.93 2.67 10.34
CA VAL A 77 1.52 2.81 9.89
C VAL A 77 0.72 1.68 10.49
N GLU A 78 -0.38 2.00 11.15
CA GLU A 78 -1.30 1.02 11.72
C GLU A 78 -2.76 1.45 11.61
N GLY A 79 -3.67 0.50 11.41
CA GLY A 79 -5.10 0.75 11.32
C GLY A 79 -5.76 -0.15 10.30
N TYR A 80 -6.78 0.35 9.60
CA TYR A 80 -7.46 -0.40 8.55
C TYR A 80 -7.76 0.47 7.33
N VAL A 81 -7.92 -0.20 6.20
CA VAL A 81 -8.39 0.41 4.95
C VAL A 81 -9.56 -0.37 4.38
N VAL A 82 -10.38 0.29 3.58
CA VAL A 82 -11.46 -0.36 2.84
C VAL A 82 -11.01 -0.60 1.41
N ALA A 83 -10.97 -1.87 1.04
CA ALA A 83 -10.60 -2.32 -0.29
C ALA A 83 -11.70 -3.21 -0.90
N THR A 84 -11.61 -3.48 -2.19
CA THR A 84 -12.57 -4.34 -2.88
C THR A 84 -12.17 -5.82 -2.74
N CYS A 85 -13.12 -6.67 -2.36
CA CYS A 85 -12.93 -8.11 -2.32
C CYS A 85 -12.74 -8.67 -3.74
N ASP A 86 -11.68 -9.46 -3.94
CA ASP A 86 -11.35 -10.03 -5.27
C ASP A 86 -12.34 -11.14 -5.72
N ARG A 87 -13.19 -11.64 -4.82
CA ARG A 87 -14.18 -12.68 -5.12
C ARG A 87 -15.57 -12.13 -5.40
N CYS A 88 -16.10 -11.30 -4.50
CA CYS A 88 -17.47 -10.83 -4.56
C CYS A 88 -17.61 -9.36 -4.97
N LEU A 89 -16.50 -8.63 -5.11
CA LEU A 89 -16.41 -7.23 -5.51
C LEU A 89 -17.08 -6.24 -4.55
N SER A 90 -17.50 -6.70 -3.37
CA SER A 90 -17.99 -5.81 -2.31
C SER A 90 -16.83 -5.24 -1.48
N GLU A 91 -17.07 -4.15 -0.77
CA GLU A 91 -16.10 -3.53 0.12
C GLU A 91 -15.77 -4.45 1.30
N MET A 92 -14.52 -4.45 1.74
CA MET A 92 -14.04 -5.15 2.92
C MET A 92 -12.99 -4.32 3.65
N GLU A 93 -12.99 -4.43 4.97
CA GLU A 93 -11.94 -3.84 5.80
C GLU A 93 -10.71 -4.76 5.80
N VAL A 94 -9.54 -4.15 5.67
CA VAL A 94 -8.24 -4.83 5.67
C VAL A 94 -7.35 -4.14 6.67
N ASP A 95 -6.91 -4.87 7.69
CA ASP A 95 -5.95 -4.36 8.66
C ASP A 95 -4.59 -4.13 7.99
N ILE A 96 -4.00 -2.97 8.26
CA ILE A 96 -2.67 -2.58 7.80
C ILE A 96 -1.77 -2.40 9.02
N TYR A 97 -0.60 -3.02 8.95
CA TYR A 97 0.52 -2.76 9.85
C TYR A 97 1.80 -2.74 9.03
N SER A 98 2.51 -1.63 9.05
CA SER A 98 3.77 -1.46 8.34
C SER A 98 4.75 -0.67 9.17
N GLU A 99 6.03 -1.07 9.11
CA GLU A 99 7.14 -0.32 9.66
C GLU A 99 8.24 -0.27 8.59
N ARG A 100 8.65 0.96 8.21
CA ARG A 100 9.65 1.18 7.16
C ARG A 100 10.72 2.16 7.62
N ASP A 101 11.97 1.78 7.40
CA ASP A 101 13.12 2.64 7.60
C ASP A 101 13.60 3.24 6.27
N LEU A 102 13.83 4.55 6.25
CA LEU A 102 14.30 5.29 5.08
C LEU A 102 15.46 6.20 5.46
N VAL A 103 16.37 6.39 4.54
CA VAL A 103 17.44 7.40 4.63
C VAL A 103 17.17 8.47 3.57
N VAL A 104 16.97 9.72 4.00
CA VAL A 104 16.79 10.85 3.10
C VAL A 104 18.10 11.62 2.98
N LYS A 105 18.56 11.77 1.74
CA LYS A 105 19.76 12.53 1.34
C LYS A 105 19.34 13.78 0.57
N MET A 106 20.14 14.82 0.69
CA MET A 106 20.01 16.02 -0.14
C MET A 106 20.76 15.84 -1.44
N GLY A 107 20.15 16.24 -2.57
CA GLY A 107 20.76 16.13 -3.89
C GLY A 107 20.27 17.20 -4.88
N ALA A 108 20.64 17.06 -6.14
CA ALA A 108 20.30 18.03 -7.18
C ALA A 108 18.83 17.96 -7.62
N ALA A 109 18.24 16.76 -7.60
CA ALA A 109 16.86 16.49 -8.00
C ALA A 109 16.29 15.32 -7.16
N TYR A 110 14.97 15.18 -7.17
CA TYR A 110 14.31 14.03 -6.58
C TYR A 110 14.72 12.74 -7.30
N ASN A 111 15.08 11.73 -6.53
CA ASN A 111 15.41 10.40 -7.04
C ASN A 111 15.26 9.35 -5.94
N GLU A 112 14.80 8.18 -6.28
CA GLU A 112 14.81 7.00 -5.44
C GLU A 112 16.01 6.14 -5.82
N GLU A 113 17.06 6.18 -5.01
CA GLU A 113 18.30 5.43 -5.25
C GLU A 113 18.10 3.94 -4.95
N SER A 114 17.27 3.63 -3.95
CA SER A 114 16.83 2.29 -3.57
C SER A 114 15.56 2.38 -2.73
N ASP A 115 14.97 1.24 -2.38
CA ASP A 115 13.79 1.14 -1.52
C ASP A 115 13.99 1.79 -0.12
N GLU A 116 15.25 1.95 0.30
CA GLU A 116 15.64 2.51 1.59
C GLU A 116 16.25 3.92 1.48
N ILE A 117 16.54 4.42 0.28
CA ILE A 117 17.28 5.67 0.08
C ILE A 117 16.54 6.60 -0.87
N LEU A 118 16.06 7.70 -0.30
CA LEU A 118 15.38 8.78 -1.02
C LEU A 118 16.28 10.01 -1.13
N ILE A 119 16.35 10.59 -2.32
CA ILE A 119 17.08 11.84 -2.56
C ILE A 119 16.05 12.95 -2.82
N ILE A 120 16.14 14.04 -2.07
CA ILE A 120 15.27 15.21 -2.26
C ILE A 120 16.11 16.41 -2.74
N PRO A 121 15.49 17.36 -3.50
CA PRO A 121 16.18 18.55 -3.96
C PRO A 121 16.71 19.39 -2.81
N GLU A 122 18.01 19.62 -2.76
CA GLU A 122 18.63 20.45 -1.73
C GLU A 122 18.07 21.87 -1.70
N LYS A 123 17.68 22.44 -2.84
CA LYS A 123 17.14 23.80 -2.91
C LYS A 123 15.89 23.97 -2.06
N GLU A 124 15.00 23.03 -2.12
CA GLU A 124 13.73 23.02 -1.41
C GLU A 124 13.90 22.49 0.01
N GLY A 125 14.58 21.36 0.16
CA GLY A 125 14.78 20.66 1.43
C GLY A 125 13.48 20.24 2.12
N VAL A 126 12.45 20.01 1.30
CA VAL A 126 11.10 19.60 1.73
C VAL A 126 10.88 18.17 1.29
N LEU A 127 10.52 17.33 2.24
CA LEU A 127 10.06 15.97 1.99
C LEU A 127 8.53 15.96 1.96
N ASP A 128 7.96 15.52 0.85
CA ASP A 128 6.54 15.27 0.72
C ASP A 128 6.26 13.82 1.11
N LEU A 129 5.50 13.63 2.18
CA LEU A 129 5.13 12.32 2.70
C LEU A 129 3.85 11.76 2.08
N GLN A 130 3.04 12.58 1.40
CA GLN A 130 1.70 12.16 0.96
C GLN A 130 1.75 10.89 0.12
N TRP A 131 2.58 10.89 -0.93
CA TRP A 131 2.72 9.72 -1.80
C TRP A 131 3.33 8.53 -1.05
N LEU A 132 4.35 8.78 -0.25
CA LEU A 132 5.05 7.75 0.51
C LEU A 132 4.12 7.01 1.49
N LEU A 133 3.26 7.75 2.20
CA LEU A 133 2.28 7.18 3.13
C LEU A 133 1.18 6.39 2.40
N TYR A 134 0.74 6.87 1.25
CA TYR A 134 -0.19 6.12 0.40
C TYR A 134 0.43 4.82 -0.12
N GLU A 135 1.67 4.89 -0.62
CA GLU A 135 2.42 3.73 -1.09
C GLU A 135 2.59 2.68 0.01
N GLU A 136 2.92 3.12 1.25
CA GLU A 136 2.98 2.22 2.40
C GLU A 136 1.66 1.49 2.65
N ALA A 137 0.54 2.19 2.61
CA ALA A 137 -0.77 1.57 2.77
C ALA A 137 -1.08 0.53 1.67
N VAL A 138 -0.76 0.85 0.41
CA VAL A 138 -1.06 -0.01 -0.75
C VAL A 138 -0.15 -1.24 -0.79
N LEU A 139 1.16 -1.07 -0.54
CA LEU A 139 2.12 -2.18 -0.58
C LEU A 139 1.90 -3.20 0.53
N ASN A 140 1.26 -2.80 1.62
CA ASN A 140 0.92 -3.70 2.74
C ASN A 140 -0.48 -4.33 2.61
N LEU A 141 -1.21 -4.06 1.52
CA LEU A 141 -2.41 -4.83 1.20
C LEU A 141 -2.05 -6.28 0.89
N PRO A 142 -2.84 -7.26 1.37
CA PRO A 142 -2.62 -8.66 1.02
C PRO A 142 -2.80 -8.87 -0.49
N VAL A 143 -2.00 -9.77 -1.06
CA VAL A 143 -2.07 -10.13 -2.50
C VAL A 143 -3.47 -10.63 -2.89
N GLN A 144 -4.16 -11.32 -1.98
CA GLN A 144 -5.54 -11.74 -2.13
C GLN A 144 -6.40 -11.08 -1.07
N ARG A 145 -7.34 -10.27 -1.49
CA ARG A 145 -8.32 -9.60 -0.64
C ARG A 145 -9.66 -10.32 -0.75
N ILE A 146 -9.88 -11.27 0.12
CA ILE A 146 -11.08 -12.12 0.09
C ILE A 146 -11.68 -12.12 1.48
N HIS A 147 -13.01 -11.89 1.58
CA HIS A 147 -13.72 -12.02 2.85
C HIS A 147 -13.50 -13.40 3.48
N PRO A 148 -13.56 -13.50 4.79
CA PRO A 148 -13.63 -14.78 5.49
C PRO A 148 -14.73 -15.68 4.92
N GLU A 149 -14.60 -17.00 5.13
CA GLU A 149 -15.54 -17.97 4.59
C GLU A 149 -16.98 -17.70 5.06
N GLY A 150 -17.88 -17.51 4.09
CA GLY A 150 -19.29 -17.24 4.34
C GLY A 150 -19.67 -15.76 4.46
N GLU A 151 -18.72 -14.82 4.38
CA GLU A 151 -18.96 -13.37 4.47
C GLU A 151 -19.03 -12.67 3.11
N CYS A 152 -18.71 -13.38 2.02
CA CYS A 152 -18.87 -12.86 0.68
C CYS A 152 -20.36 -12.67 0.33
N ASP A 153 -20.64 -11.73 -0.58
CA ASP A 153 -21.98 -11.55 -1.12
C ASP A 153 -22.54 -12.88 -1.69
N PRO A 154 -23.72 -13.35 -1.20
CA PRO A 154 -24.22 -14.67 -1.57
C PRO A 154 -24.59 -14.83 -3.05
N GLU A 155 -24.97 -13.74 -3.76
CA GLU A 155 -25.32 -13.79 -5.17
C GLU A 155 -24.05 -13.94 -6.01
N MET A 156 -23.03 -13.15 -5.69
CA MET A 156 -21.73 -13.23 -6.34
C MET A 156 -21.03 -14.57 -6.06
N GLU A 157 -21.16 -15.10 -4.84
CA GLU A 157 -20.60 -16.41 -4.51
C GLU A 157 -21.25 -17.54 -5.32
N ARG A 158 -22.60 -17.50 -5.51
CA ARG A 158 -23.30 -18.45 -6.39
C ARG A 158 -22.86 -18.33 -7.83
N LEU A 159 -22.73 -17.09 -8.34
CA LEU A 159 -22.26 -16.85 -9.70
C LEU A 159 -20.84 -17.39 -9.88
N PHE A 160 -19.94 -17.09 -8.95
CA PHE A 160 -18.57 -17.59 -8.96
C PHE A 160 -18.52 -19.12 -8.98
N LYS A 161 -19.29 -19.80 -8.11
CA LYS A 161 -19.38 -21.26 -8.09
C LYS A 161 -19.96 -21.84 -9.39
N SER A 162 -20.88 -21.13 -10.05
CA SER A 162 -21.45 -21.58 -11.32
C SER A 162 -20.49 -21.48 -12.51
N LEU A 163 -19.49 -20.57 -12.41
CA LEU A 163 -18.49 -20.32 -13.45
C LEU A 163 -17.16 -21.02 -13.16
N SER A 164 -16.93 -21.41 -11.90
CA SER A 164 -15.74 -22.19 -11.54
C SER A 164 -15.90 -23.61 -12.06
N VAL A 165 -14.90 -24.10 -12.75
CA VAL A 165 -14.80 -25.52 -13.09
C VAL A 165 -14.39 -26.23 -11.79
N ASP A 166 -15.36 -26.87 -11.12
CA ASP A 166 -15.04 -27.76 -10.02
C ASP A 166 -14.12 -28.85 -10.56
N SER A 167 -12.91 -28.92 -10.00
CA SER A 167 -11.91 -29.93 -10.30
C SER A 167 -12.35 -31.37 -9.92
N ALA A 168 -13.61 -31.54 -9.52
CA ALA A 168 -14.22 -32.82 -9.20
C ALA A 168 -14.79 -33.57 -10.43
N ASP A 169 -15.05 -32.89 -11.54
CA ASP A 169 -15.32 -33.52 -12.82
C ASP A 169 -14.01 -33.65 -13.63
N GLU A 170 -13.02 -34.35 -13.08
CA GLU A 170 -12.07 -35.10 -13.89
C GLU A 170 -12.80 -36.25 -14.59
N GLU A 171 -13.88 -35.95 -15.31
CA GLU A 171 -14.15 -36.72 -16.49
C GLU A 171 -12.95 -36.43 -17.39
N GLN A 172 -12.10 -37.41 -17.46
CA GLN A 172 -11.06 -37.60 -18.45
C GLN A 172 -11.69 -37.37 -19.83
N ASP A 173 -11.92 -36.10 -20.16
CA ASP A 173 -12.12 -35.69 -21.54
C ASP A 173 -10.86 -36.19 -22.22
N GLY A 174 -11.06 -37.15 -23.14
CA GLY A 174 -10.01 -37.94 -23.75
C GLY A 174 -9.04 -37.06 -24.52
N VAL A 175 -8.21 -36.38 -23.75
CA VAL A 175 -7.10 -35.59 -24.25
C VAL A 175 -6.15 -36.57 -24.90
N GLU A 176 -6.22 -36.63 -26.25
CA GLU A 176 -5.31 -37.44 -27.03
C GLU A 176 -3.87 -36.97 -26.72
N LYS A 177 -3.10 -37.85 -26.09
CA LYS A 177 -1.68 -37.64 -25.81
C LYS A 177 -0.87 -38.40 -26.84
N ASP A 178 0.27 -37.84 -27.22
CA ASP A 178 1.22 -38.54 -28.05
C ASP A 178 1.95 -39.66 -27.25
N ASP A 179 2.78 -40.45 -27.95
CA ASP A 179 3.57 -41.56 -27.36
C ASP A 179 4.51 -41.08 -26.23
N GLU A 180 4.76 -39.78 -26.10
CA GLU A 180 5.57 -39.17 -25.03
C GLU A 180 4.70 -38.58 -23.90
N GLY A 181 3.37 -38.76 -23.94
CA GLY A 181 2.41 -38.30 -22.91
C GLY A 181 2.07 -36.82 -22.99
N ILE A 182 2.40 -36.14 -24.07
CA ILE A 182 2.12 -34.74 -24.31
C ILE A 182 0.77 -34.59 -25.00
N ASP A 183 -0.09 -33.70 -24.51
CA ASP A 183 -1.36 -33.32 -25.10
C ASP A 183 -1.14 -32.84 -26.54
N LEU A 184 -1.86 -33.43 -27.51
CA LEU A 184 -1.74 -33.10 -28.95
C LEU A 184 -2.02 -31.62 -29.25
N ARG A 185 -2.80 -30.93 -28.41
CA ARG A 185 -3.00 -29.48 -28.51
C ARG A 185 -1.72 -28.67 -28.39
N TRP A 186 -0.73 -29.22 -27.69
CA TRP A 186 0.58 -28.60 -27.46
C TRP A 186 1.68 -29.12 -28.38
N ALA A 187 1.34 -30.07 -29.32
CA ALA A 187 2.29 -30.68 -30.23
C ALA A 187 3.05 -29.65 -31.09
N ALA A 188 2.41 -28.51 -31.40
CA ALA A 188 3.08 -27.43 -32.15
C ALA A 188 4.22 -26.77 -31.37
N LEU A 189 4.19 -26.78 -30.03
CA LEU A 189 5.25 -26.21 -29.19
C LEU A 189 6.52 -27.08 -29.12
N LYS A 190 6.45 -28.37 -29.48
CA LYS A 190 7.62 -29.24 -29.62
C LYS A 190 8.68 -28.66 -30.55
N LYS A 191 8.23 -27.99 -31.63
CA LYS A 191 9.12 -27.39 -32.64
C LYS A 191 9.96 -26.25 -32.08
N LEU A 192 9.54 -25.60 -30.96
CA LEU A 192 10.32 -24.55 -30.33
C LEU A 192 11.49 -25.11 -29.53
N LYS A 193 11.37 -26.34 -28.98
CA LYS A 193 12.43 -26.98 -28.22
C LYS A 193 13.57 -27.51 -29.10
N ASP A 194 13.28 -27.83 -30.38
CA ASP A 194 14.26 -28.38 -31.32
C ASP A 194 15.08 -27.29 -32.04
N ASN A 195 14.70 -26.01 -31.93
CA ASN A 195 15.41 -24.89 -32.57
C ASN A 195 16.52 -24.28 -31.71
N ASP A 196 16.76 -24.76 -30.49
CA ASP A 196 17.82 -24.29 -29.58
C ASP A 196 19.08 -25.19 -29.57
N LYS A 197 19.39 -25.84 -30.71
CA LYS A 197 20.66 -26.58 -30.89
C LYS A 197 21.48 -26.04 -32.05
#